data_83ece6f103dd0245bc71da67ad0c07e2
#
_entry.id   83ece6f103dd0245bc71da67ad0c07e2
#
_cell.length_a   1.000
_cell.length_b   1.000
_cell.length_c   1.000
_cell.angle_alpha   90.00
_cell.angle_beta   90.00
_cell.angle_gamma   90.00
#
_symmetry.space_group_name_H-M   'P 1'
#
loop_
_entity.id
_entity.type
_entity.pdbx_description
1 polymer ?
#
loop_
_entity_poly.entity_id
_entity_poly.type
_entity_poly.pdbx_seq_one_letter_code
_entity_poly.pdbx_strand_id
1 'polypeptide(L)'
;MIAHAIAKSEFIVNRKGKREKDHIYWLLNIRPNPNETATDFWIEAIRRLLLDEECVICYVGNHLYIADSFTVNNSVMVPETYSNVTIISNDNTIKLQRGFTSNEIIHLRSRNKKIIGFLEKVLNIYNSTISAMCAAKKTSSIPRYTLDVEGSMPVIHTKDKEGKPKVVTIDQYKSDIKKLLESDEIEVLTNSSGLKVSQLQAQTNVSSEDIVKLANEIMVECAFAFDIPKAVFLGEITEKADSTNEFITYAVGWIVELLNDSLNAKLVGEEDYLKGEMIWIDMSKYKHVDIIESAANLDKLRSIGFNFDEVREMAGWESLNTEFSKQRVITKNYTNDLGGEKSGKENADN
;
A
#
# COMPACT_ATOMS: atom_id res chain seq x y z
N MET A 1 -1.92 1.35 -0.32
CA MET A 1 -2.64 0.60 0.74
C MET A 1 -2.61 1.35 2.07
N ILE A 2 -1.45 1.59 2.68
CA ILE A 2 -1.32 2.27 3.99
C ILE A 2 -2.02 3.63 4.02
N ALA A 3 -1.74 4.52 3.07
CA ALA A 3 -2.37 5.84 2.98
C ALA A 3 -3.91 5.76 2.89
N HIS A 4 -4.43 4.84 2.10
CA HIS A 4 -5.88 4.63 1.99
C HIS A 4 -6.50 4.07 3.28
N ALA A 5 -5.77 3.26 4.04
CA ALA A 5 -6.24 2.76 5.33
C ALA A 5 -6.42 3.90 6.34
N ILE A 6 -5.45 4.80 6.41
CA ILE A 6 -5.51 5.98 7.28
C ILE A 6 -6.58 6.97 6.82
N ALA A 7 -6.69 7.23 5.51
CA ALA A 7 -7.70 8.12 4.97
C ALA A 7 -9.16 7.64 5.17
N LYS A 8 -9.37 6.33 5.37
CA LYS A 8 -10.67 5.75 5.72
C LYS A 8 -10.96 5.74 7.21
N SER A 9 -9.96 5.96 8.05
CA SER A 9 -10.13 6.00 9.51
C SER A 9 -10.87 7.28 9.94
N GLU A 10 -11.29 7.31 11.20
CA GLU A 10 -11.92 8.49 11.78
C GLU A 10 -11.00 9.12 12.83
N PHE A 11 -10.75 10.41 12.71
CA PHE A 11 -10.06 11.18 13.73
C PHE A 11 -11.07 11.62 14.77
N ILE A 12 -11.06 11.00 15.93
CA ILE A 12 -11.99 11.29 17.02
C ILE A 12 -11.39 12.38 17.90
N VAL A 13 -12.17 13.43 18.11
CA VAL A 13 -11.82 14.53 19.01
C VAL A 13 -12.61 14.36 20.29
N ASN A 14 -11.91 14.21 21.43
CA ASN A 14 -12.50 14.14 22.75
C ASN A 14 -12.26 15.45 23.49
N ARG A 15 -13.33 16.06 23.96
CA ARG A 15 -13.32 17.26 24.79
C ARG A 15 -14.01 16.92 26.11
N LYS A 16 -13.29 17.05 27.24
CA LYS A 16 -13.84 16.81 28.58
C LYS A 16 -14.56 15.44 28.73
N GLY A 17 -13.96 14.41 28.15
CA GLY A 17 -14.48 13.04 28.21
C GLY A 17 -15.66 12.73 27.29
N LYS A 18 -16.00 13.61 26.34
CA LYS A 18 -17.04 13.40 25.32
C LYS A 18 -16.50 13.58 23.92
N ARG A 19 -16.96 12.75 22.99
CA ARG A 19 -16.68 12.92 21.56
C ARG A 19 -17.38 14.19 21.08
N GLU A 20 -16.62 15.10 20.47
CA GLU A 20 -17.15 16.38 19.99
C GLU A 20 -16.78 16.54 18.51
N LYS A 21 -17.76 17.02 17.72
CA LYS A 21 -17.56 17.36 16.31
C LYS A 21 -17.35 18.87 16.17
N ASP A 22 -16.17 19.30 16.62
CA ASP A 22 -15.74 20.70 16.58
C ASP A 22 -15.07 21.08 15.23
N HIS A 23 -14.47 22.25 15.16
CA HIS A 23 -13.73 22.71 13.98
C HIS A 23 -12.54 21.82 13.65
N ILE A 24 -11.84 21.29 14.66
CA ILE A 24 -10.70 20.37 14.46
C ILE A 24 -11.19 19.06 13.86
N TYR A 25 -12.31 18.53 14.37
CA TYR A 25 -12.93 17.34 13.77
C TYR A 25 -13.25 17.57 12.29
N TRP A 26 -13.80 18.74 11.94
CA TRP A 26 -14.10 19.10 10.55
C TRP A 26 -12.85 19.13 9.67
N LEU A 27 -11.77 19.75 10.14
CA LEU A 27 -10.50 19.82 9.43
C LEU A 27 -9.88 18.44 9.19
N LEU A 28 -9.91 17.58 10.19
CA LEU A 28 -9.24 16.28 10.11
C LEU A 28 -10.04 15.24 9.30
N ASN A 29 -11.39 15.30 9.33
CA ASN A 29 -12.23 14.26 8.74
C ASN A 29 -12.95 14.69 7.44
N ILE A 30 -13.19 15.99 7.22
CA ILE A 30 -14.02 16.44 6.11
C ILE A 30 -13.23 17.31 5.14
N ARG A 31 -12.72 18.44 5.62
CA ARG A 31 -12.13 19.46 4.73
C ARG A 31 -10.97 20.20 5.39
N PRO A 32 -9.73 19.77 5.17
CA PRO A 32 -8.54 20.40 5.73
C PRO A 32 -8.32 21.83 5.24
N ASN A 33 -8.62 22.07 3.96
CA ASN A 33 -8.50 23.38 3.31
C ASN A 33 -9.59 23.56 2.23
N PRO A 34 -9.76 24.75 1.67
CA PRO A 34 -10.81 25.02 0.68
C PRO A 34 -10.72 24.20 -0.61
N ASN A 35 -9.58 23.63 -0.94
CA ASN A 35 -9.33 23.01 -2.23
C ASN A 35 -9.29 21.47 -2.19
N GLU A 36 -9.20 20.86 -0.99
CA GLU A 36 -8.96 19.43 -0.83
C GLU A 36 -9.95 18.80 0.15
N THR A 37 -10.27 17.53 -0.11
CA THR A 37 -10.99 16.69 0.86
C THR A 37 -10.02 16.09 1.88
N ALA A 38 -10.52 15.69 3.05
CA ALA A 38 -9.67 15.03 4.05
C ALA A 38 -9.05 13.73 3.51
N THR A 39 -9.78 13.01 2.66
CA THR A 39 -9.28 11.77 2.05
C THR A 39 -8.05 12.05 1.18
N ASP A 40 -8.15 13.00 0.25
CA ASP A 40 -7.04 13.33 -0.65
C ASP A 40 -5.84 13.88 0.11
N PHE A 41 -6.11 14.75 1.08
CA PHE A 41 -5.10 15.34 1.95
C PHE A 41 -4.29 14.28 2.72
N TRP A 42 -4.96 13.35 3.40
CA TRP A 42 -4.27 12.31 4.17
C TRP A 42 -3.56 11.29 3.28
N ILE A 43 -4.11 10.96 2.10
CA ILE A 43 -3.41 10.13 1.13
C ILE A 43 -2.09 10.78 0.72
N GLU A 44 -2.10 12.07 0.40
CA GLU A 44 -0.89 12.80 0.00
C GLU A 44 0.09 12.96 1.17
N ALA A 45 -0.38 13.29 2.36
CA ALA A 45 0.46 13.43 3.55
C ALA A 45 1.21 12.13 3.89
N ILE A 46 0.49 11.00 3.88
CA ILE A 46 1.10 9.69 4.17
C ILE A 46 1.99 9.22 3.02
N ARG A 47 1.61 9.51 1.77
CA ARG A 47 2.47 9.22 0.63
C ARG A 47 3.83 9.91 0.76
N ARG A 48 3.84 11.21 1.09
CA ARG A 48 5.07 11.97 1.33
C ARG A 48 5.86 11.41 2.51
N LEU A 49 5.20 11.12 3.63
CA LEU A 49 5.85 10.52 4.78
C LEU A 49 6.58 9.22 4.44
N LEU A 50 5.99 8.38 3.59
CA LEU A 50 6.55 7.08 3.22
C LEU A 50 7.63 7.19 2.12
N LEU A 51 7.46 8.08 1.13
CA LEU A 51 8.35 8.19 -0.02
C LEU A 51 9.47 9.22 0.19
N ASP A 52 9.13 10.38 0.77
CA ASP A 52 10.07 11.47 1.01
C ASP A 52 10.68 11.39 2.43
N GLU A 53 10.27 10.37 3.21
CA GLU A 53 10.68 10.12 4.60
C GLU A 53 10.24 11.19 5.59
N GLU A 54 9.60 12.26 5.14
CA GLU A 54 9.06 13.34 5.97
C GLU A 54 7.86 14.02 5.31
N CYS A 55 6.97 14.57 6.13
CA CYS A 55 5.86 15.39 5.68
C CYS A 55 5.66 16.55 6.66
N VAL A 56 5.56 17.76 6.13
CA VAL A 56 5.29 18.95 6.92
C VAL A 56 3.90 19.48 6.60
N ILE A 57 3.08 19.61 7.65
CA ILE A 57 1.74 20.15 7.58
C ILE A 57 1.70 21.47 8.33
N CYS A 58 1.30 22.55 7.64
CA CYS A 58 1.23 23.89 8.18
C CYS A 58 -0.22 24.20 8.56
N TYR A 59 -0.41 24.77 9.76
CA TYR A 59 -1.70 25.33 10.18
C TYR A 59 -1.72 26.82 9.92
N VAL A 60 -2.45 27.24 8.89
CA VAL A 60 -2.49 28.64 8.44
C VAL A 60 -3.94 29.07 8.18
N GLY A 61 -4.37 30.15 8.80
CA GLY A 61 -5.72 30.70 8.57
C GLY A 61 -6.84 29.72 8.90
N ASN A 62 -6.69 28.94 9.96
CA ASN A 62 -7.63 27.88 10.36
C ASN A 62 -7.77 26.73 9.35
N HIS A 63 -6.76 26.50 8.53
CA HIS A 63 -6.71 25.44 7.54
C HIS A 63 -5.37 24.68 7.61
N LEU A 64 -5.38 23.42 7.16
CA LEU A 64 -4.20 22.58 7.07
C LEU A 64 -3.72 22.52 5.61
N TYR A 65 -2.42 22.73 5.40
CA TYR A 65 -1.77 22.64 4.09
C TYR A 65 -0.52 21.80 4.18
N ILE A 66 -0.29 20.98 3.18
CA ILE A 66 0.95 20.19 3.06
C ILE A 66 2.01 21.09 2.41
N ALA A 67 3.17 21.21 3.07
CA ALA A 67 4.31 21.91 2.50
C ALA A 67 5.01 21.03 1.46
N ASP A 68 5.33 21.61 0.31
CA ASP A 68 6.09 20.95 -0.74
C ASP A 68 7.60 21.05 -0.51
N SER A 69 8.04 22.23 -0.10
CA SER A 69 9.43 22.46 0.28
C SER A 69 9.51 23.38 1.50
N PHE A 70 10.53 23.19 2.30
CA PHE A 70 10.76 23.96 3.51
C PHE A 70 12.24 23.91 3.90
N THR A 71 12.66 24.85 4.73
CA THR A 71 13.98 24.84 5.34
C THR A 71 13.81 24.80 6.86
N VAL A 72 14.38 23.79 7.51
CA VAL A 72 14.35 23.65 8.98
C VAL A 72 15.62 24.20 9.57
N ASN A 73 15.49 25.04 10.57
CA ASN A 73 16.59 25.46 11.42
C ASN A 73 16.54 24.67 12.72
N ASN A 74 17.34 23.61 12.77
CA ASN A 74 17.37 22.70 13.90
C ASN A 74 18.15 23.30 15.05
N SER A 75 17.55 23.33 16.23
CA SER A 75 18.20 23.68 17.48
C SER A 75 17.84 22.63 18.54
N VAL A 76 18.76 22.35 19.44
CA VAL A 76 18.53 21.36 20.50
C VAL A 76 17.76 21.97 21.68
N MET A 77 17.98 23.24 21.98
CA MET A 77 17.46 23.90 23.19
C MET A 77 16.36 24.91 22.91
N VAL A 78 16.12 25.25 21.64
CA VAL A 78 15.11 26.23 21.23
C VAL A 78 14.18 25.56 20.22
N PRO A 79 12.88 25.88 20.22
CA PRO A 79 11.97 25.31 19.23
C PRO A 79 12.45 25.45 17.80
N GLU A 80 12.35 24.40 17.02
CA GLU A 80 12.70 24.43 15.60
C GLU A 80 11.90 25.52 14.87
N THR A 81 12.57 26.19 13.92
CA THR A 81 11.93 27.18 13.08
C THR A 81 11.98 26.76 11.62
N TYR A 82 10.90 27.06 10.92
CA TYR A 82 10.71 26.68 9.52
C TYR A 82 10.63 27.94 8.67
N SER A 83 11.41 27.97 7.59
CA SER A 83 11.46 29.07 6.65
C SER A 83 11.33 28.56 5.21
N ASN A 84 11.11 29.46 4.26
CA ASN A 84 10.93 29.13 2.86
C ASN A 84 9.86 28.05 2.59
N VAL A 85 8.80 28.04 3.40
CA VAL A 85 7.72 27.08 3.26
C VAL A 85 6.95 27.37 1.97
N THR A 86 6.85 26.36 1.12
CA THR A 86 6.15 26.44 -0.17
C THR A 86 4.98 25.47 -0.17
N ILE A 87 3.82 25.92 -0.61
CA ILE A 87 2.62 25.09 -0.77
C ILE A 87 2.28 25.06 -2.25
N ILE A 88 2.01 23.87 -2.77
CA ILE A 88 1.54 23.68 -4.14
C ILE A 88 0.06 23.31 -4.08
N SER A 89 -0.78 24.03 -4.80
CA SER A 89 -2.19 23.71 -4.97
C SER A 89 -2.60 23.98 -6.42
N ASN A 90 -3.08 22.95 -7.13
CA ASN A 90 -3.56 23.05 -8.52
C ASN A 90 -2.57 23.78 -9.46
N ASP A 91 -1.32 23.30 -9.51
CA ASP A 91 -0.21 23.87 -10.30
C ASP A 91 0.23 25.31 -9.90
N ASN A 92 -0.39 25.90 -8.90
CA ASN A 92 0.03 27.17 -8.33
C ASN A 92 0.92 26.95 -7.12
N THR A 93 2.10 27.57 -7.15
CA THR A 93 3.06 27.53 -6.06
C THR A 93 2.97 28.80 -5.25
N ILE A 94 2.67 28.67 -3.96
CA ILE A 94 2.62 29.80 -3.02
C ILE A 94 3.77 29.66 -2.03
N LYS A 95 4.69 30.61 -2.05
CA LYS A 95 5.75 30.72 -1.05
C LYS A 95 5.27 31.59 0.11
N LEU A 96 5.23 30.99 1.30
CA LEU A 96 4.90 31.72 2.52
C LEU A 96 6.10 32.56 2.96
N GLN A 97 5.90 33.88 3.07
CA GLN A 97 7.01 34.82 3.38
C GLN A 97 7.37 34.88 4.86
N ARG A 98 6.55 34.28 5.73
CA ARG A 98 6.82 34.25 7.17
C ARG A 98 7.54 32.96 7.57
N GLY A 99 8.32 33.05 8.65
CA GLY A 99 8.82 31.88 9.37
C GLY A 99 7.72 31.30 10.27
N PHE A 100 7.81 30.01 10.51
CA PHE A 100 6.93 29.27 11.40
C PHE A 100 7.73 28.69 12.56
N THR A 101 7.12 28.63 13.71
CA THR A 101 7.65 27.90 14.85
C THR A 101 7.16 26.44 14.83
N SER A 102 7.82 25.58 15.56
CA SER A 102 7.40 24.18 15.69
C SER A 102 5.97 24.00 16.23
N ASN A 103 5.40 25.03 16.89
CA ASN A 103 4.03 24.96 17.40
C ASN A 103 2.97 25.17 16.32
N GLU A 104 3.32 25.78 15.19
CA GLU A 104 2.42 26.03 14.07
C GLU A 104 2.53 24.98 12.96
N ILE A 105 3.41 24.02 13.15
CA ILE A 105 3.75 23.00 12.15
C ILE A 105 3.68 21.61 12.76
N ILE A 106 3.04 20.71 12.06
CA ILE A 106 3.08 19.28 12.32
C ILE A 106 4.14 18.69 11.39
N HIS A 107 5.29 18.33 11.93
CA HIS A 107 6.37 17.70 11.18
C HIS A 107 6.40 16.19 11.45
N LEU A 108 5.90 15.44 10.51
CA LEU A 108 5.92 13.99 10.52
C LEU A 108 7.27 13.51 9.95
N ARG A 109 7.99 12.70 10.70
CA ARG A 109 9.29 12.15 10.28
C ARG A 109 9.23 10.63 10.34
N SER A 110 9.59 9.98 9.25
CA SER A 110 9.65 8.52 9.20
C SER A 110 10.74 7.99 10.15
N ARG A 111 10.41 6.89 10.82
CA ARG A 111 11.40 6.16 11.64
C ARG A 111 12.41 5.40 10.77
N ASN A 112 11.97 4.91 9.62
CA ASN A 112 12.78 4.11 8.69
C ASN A 112 13.44 5.00 7.62
N LYS A 113 14.44 5.74 8.03
CA LYS A 113 15.23 6.54 7.09
C LYS A 113 16.05 5.65 6.16
N LYS A 114 16.17 6.06 4.89
CA LYS A 114 16.95 5.38 3.83
C LYS A 114 16.33 4.10 3.27
N ILE A 115 15.09 3.76 3.61
CA ILE A 115 14.42 2.59 3.06
C ILE A 115 14.24 2.72 1.54
N ILE A 116 13.90 3.91 1.06
CA ILE A 116 13.74 4.21 -0.36
C ILE A 116 15.05 4.01 -1.10
N GLY A 117 16.15 4.56 -0.59
CA GLY A 117 17.48 4.39 -1.22
C GLY A 117 17.97 2.94 -1.21
N PHE A 118 17.53 2.12 -0.26
CA PHE A 118 17.77 0.68 -0.28
C PHE A 118 16.92 -0.01 -1.36
N LEU A 119 15.62 0.29 -1.40
CA LEU A 119 14.70 -0.27 -2.40
C LEU A 119 15.11 0.09 -3.83
N GLU A 120 15.55 1.31 -4.09
CA GLU A 120 16.05 1.71 -5.41
C GLU A 120 17.21 0.84 -5.87
N LYS A 121 18.17 0.51 -4.98
CA LYS A 121 19.28 -0.38 -5.31
C LYS A 121 18.80 -1.79 -5.63
N VAL A 122 17.90 -2.32 -4.83
CA VAL A 122 17.31 -3.63 -5.03
C VAL A 122 16.55 -3.67 -6.36
N LEU A 123 15.67 -2.70 -6.61
CA LEU A 123 14.90 -2.58 -7.84
C LEU A 123 15.78 -2.47 -9.08
N ASN A 124 16.91 -1.75 -9.02
CA ASN A 124 17.85 -1.65 -10.13
C ASN A 124 18.50 -3.00 -10.47
N ILE A 125 18.87 -3.79 -9.46
CA ILE A 125 19.41 -5.14 -9.66
C ILE A 125 18.35 -6.04 -10.32
N TYR A 126 17.14 -6.04 -9.82
CA TYR A 126 16.05 -6.84 -10.36
C TYR A 126 15.66 -6.41 -11.78
N ASN A 127 15.56 -5.12 -12.05
CA ASN A 127 15.28 -4.59 -13.40
C ASN A 127 16.33 -5.02 -14.43
N SER A 128 17.61 -5.01 -14.03
CA SER A 128 18.69 -5.49 -14.91
C SER A 128 18.58 -6.99 -15.18
N THR A 129 18.22 -7.78 -14.15
CA THR A 129 18.02 -9.22 -14.25
C THR A 129 16.82 -9.56 -15.13
N ILE A 130 15.68 -8.92 -14.91
CA ILE A 130 14.48 -9.11 -15.75
C ILE A 130 14.77 -8.73 -17.20
N SER A 131 15.47 -7.61 -17.44
CA SER A 131 15.85 -7.18 -18.78
C SER A 131 16.73 -8.21 -19.48
N ALA A 132 17.71 -8.78 -18.77
CA ALA A 132 18.55 -9.85 -19.28
C ALA A 132 17.75 -11.13 -19.60
N MET A 133 16.84 -11.53 -18.70
CA MET A 133 15.95 -12.68 -18.89
C MET A 133 15.02 -12.48 -20.10
N CYS A 134 14.43 -11.30 -20.24
CA CYS A 134 13.59 -10.95 -21.39
C CYS A 134 14.39 -10.97 -22.70
N ALA A 135 15.62 -10.42 -22.71
CA ALA A 135 16.50 -10.45 -23.86
C ALA A 135 16.89 -11.89 -24.23
N ALA A 136 17.24 -12.73 -23.26
CA ALA A 136 17.54 -14.14 -23.46
C ALA A 136 16.33 -14.88 -24.04
N LYS A 137 15.13 -14.66 -23.49
CA LYS A 137 13.89 -15.25 -23.98
C LYS A 137 13.57 -14.82 -25.41
N LYS A 138 13.69 -13.52 -25.71
CA LYS A 138 13.51 -12.98 -27.07
C LYS A 138 14.50 -13.60 -28.03
N THR A 139 15.76 -13.71 -27.65
CA THR A 139 16.82 -14.30 -28.48
C THR A 139 16.59 -15.78 -28.74
N SER A 140 16.08 -16.52 -27.75
CA SER A 140 15.76 -17.95 -27.90
C SER A 140 14.50 -18.21 -28.73
N SER A 141 13.59 -17.26 -28.77
CA SER A 141 12.37 -17.35 -29.58
C SER A 141 12.64 -17.12 -31.08
N ILE A 142 13.81 -16.59 -31.43
CA ILE A 142 14.21 -16.42 -32.84
C ILE A 142 14.77 -17.75 -33.34
N PRO A 143 14.09 -18.40 -34.29
CA PRO A 143 14.61 -19.63 -34.87
C PRO A 143 15.96 -19.34 -35.56
N ARG A 144 16.97 -20.13 -35.22
CA ARG A 144 18.29 -20.08 -35.83
C ARG A 144 18.52 -21.37 -36.57
N TYR A 145 19.11 -21.25 -37.75
CA TYR A 145 19.41 -22.40 -38.61
C TYR A 145 20.89 -22.42 -38.91
N THR A 146 21.45 -23.62 -38.89
CA THR A 146 22.80 -23.89 -39.40
C THR A 146 22.68 -24.54 -40.76
N LEU A 147 23.54 -24.11 -41.66
CA LEU A 147 23.72 -24.73 -42.96
C LEU A 147 25.07 -25.49 -42.95
N ASP A 148 24.96 -26.80 -42.81
CA ASP A 148 26.14 -27.67 -42.85
C ASP A 148 26.45 -28.04 -44.28
N VAL A 149 27.73 -27.84 -44.70
CA VAL A 149 28.23 -28.13 -46.04
C VAL A 149 29.22 -29.27 -45.93
N GLU A 150 28.87 -30.42 -46.48
CA GLU A 150 29.80 -31.57 -46.55
C GLU A 150 30.64 -31.51 -47.80
N GLY A 151 31.98 -31.39 -47.65
CA GLY A 151 32.93 -31.38 -48.72
C GLY A 151 33.24 -29.97 -49.32
N SER A 152 33.75 -29.94 -50.57
CA SER A 152 33.96 -28.67 -51.29
C SER A 152 32.59 -28.06 -51.64
N MET A 153 32.48 -26.72 -51.50
CA MET A 153 31.22 -25.99 -51.72
C MET A 153 30.53 -26.40 -53.01
N PRO A 154 29.31 -26.97 -52.94
CA PRO A 154 28.58 -27.35 -54.12
C PRO A 154 28.18 -26.13 -54.95
N VAL A 155 28.45 -26.17 -56.21
CA VAL A 155 27.90 -25.18 -57.13
C VAL A 155 26.45 -25.56 -57.39
N ILE A 156 25.53 -24.80 -56.83
CA ILE A 156 24.09 -25.09 -56.94
C ILE A 156 23.64 -24.60 -58.32
N HIS A 157 23.35 -25.56 -59.18
CA HIS A 157 22.79 -25.27 -60.49
C HIS A 157 21.25 -25.29 -60.39
N THR A 158 20.61 -24.13 -60.46
CA THR A 158 19.17 -24.01 -60.60
C THR A 158 18.82 -23.61 -62.02
N LYS A 159 17.59 -23.86 -62.44
CA LYS A 159 17.08 -23.32 -63.70
C LYS A 159 16.27 -22.06 -63.38
N ASP A 160 16.47 -20.97 -64.11
CA ASP A 160 15.64 -19.81 -64.00
C ASP A 160 14.21 -20.08 -64.59
N LYS A 161 13.33 -19.10 -64.53
CA LYS A 161 11.96 -19.21 -65.05
C LYS A 161 11.92 -19.50 -66.56
N GLU A 162 13.01 -19.32 -67.26
CA GLU A 162 13.20 -19.57 -68.71
C GLU A 162 13.91 -20.90 -69.00
N GLY A 163 14.23 -21.69 -67.95
CA GLY A 163 14.88 -23.00 -68.09
C GLY A 163 16.39 -22.94 -68.28
N LYS A 164 17.05 -21.77 -68.20
CA LYS A 164 18.49 -21.62 -68.35
C LYS A 164 19.22 -21.96 -67.06
N PRO A 165 20.38 -22.62 -67.10
CA PRO A 165 21.13 -22.95 -65.90
C PRO A 165 21.64 -21.69 -65.22
N LYS A 166 21.28 -21.48 -63.97
CA LYS A 166 21.71 -20.37 -63.12
C LYS A 166 22.56 -20.93 -61.98
N VAL A 167 23.74 -20.35 -61.81
CA VAL A 167 24.62 -20.67 -60.68
C VAL A 167 24.18 -19.80 -59.49
N VAL A 168 23.79 -20.40 -58.40
CA VAL A 168 23.39 -19.69 -57.19
C VAL A 168 24.58 -19.65 -56.22
N THR A 169 24.94 -18.46 -55.81
CA THR A 169 25.96 -18.27 -54.78
C THR A 169 25.38 -18.62 -53.38
N ILE A 170 26.25 -19.00 -52.45
CA ILE A 170 25.86 -19.32 -51.08
C ILE A 170 25.09 -18.20 -50.42
N ASP A 171 25.44 -16.96 -50.67
CA ASP A 171 24.76 -15.80 -50.10
C ASP A 171 23.35 -15.62 -50.70
N GLN A 172 23.16 -15.94 -51.97
CA GLN A 172 21.83 -15.99 -52.58
C GLN A 172 20.99 -17.12 -51.96
N TYR A 173 21.60 -18.32 -51.80
CA TYR A 173 20.92 -19.46 -51.16
C TYR A 173 20.52 -19.18 -49.70
N LYS A 174 21.40 -18.55 -48.93
CA LYS A 174 21.06 -18.09 -47.57
C LYS A 174 19.91 -17.08 -47.56
N SER A 175 19.92 -16.13 -48.51
CA SER A 175 18.84 -15.14 -48.64
C SER A 175 17.51 -15.79 -49.03
N ASP A 176 17.52 -16.79 -49.88
CA ASP A 176 16.32 -17.50 -50.31
C ASP A 176 15.77 -18.40 -49.21
N ILE A 177 16.62 -19.11 -48.48
CA ILE A 177 16.23 -19.85 -47.27
C ILE A 177 15.64 -18.91 -46.23
N LYS A 178 16.27 -17.75 -45.99
CA LYS A 178 15.76 -16.77 -45.04
C LYS A 178 14.36 -16.30 -45.42
N LYS A 179 14.10 -16.00 -46.69
CA LYS A 179 12.78 -15.60 -47.18
C LYS A 179 11.72 -16.72 -47.00
N LEU A 180 12.13 -17.96 -47.28
CA LEU A 180 11.28 -19.15 -47.07
C LEU A 180 10.89 -19.36 -45.59
N LEU A 181 11.87 -19.15 -44.70
CA LEU A 181 11.64 -19.28 -43.25
C LEU A 181 10.85 -18.11 -42.63
N GLU A 182 10.84 -16.96 -43.33
CA GLU A 182 10.04 -15.78 -42.94
C GLU A 182 8.67 -15.74 -43.61
N SER A 183 8.36 -16.66 -44.54
CA SER A 183 7.05 -16.77 -45.21
C SER A 183 6.06 -17.51 -44.31
N ASP A 184 4.80 -17.09 -44.30
CA ASP A 184 3.70 -17.78 -43.57
C ASP A 184 3.18 -19.01 -44.37
N GLU A 185 3.76 -19.34 -45.50
CA GLU A 185 3.37 -20.49 -46.34
C GLU A 185 4.19 -21.74 -45.98
N ILE A 186 3.52 -22.89 -45.98
CA ILE A 186 4.17 -24.18 -45.78
C ILE A 186 4.94 -24.57 -47.03
N GLU A 187 6.25 -24.33 -47.04
CA GLU A 187 7.10 -24.78 -48.11
C GLU A 187 8.03 -25.93 -47.69
N VAL A 188 8.15 -26.92 -48.55
CA VAL A 188 9.00 -28.07 -48.31
C VAL A 188 10.38 -27.82 -48.91
N LEU A 189 11.37 -27.68 -48.02
CA LEU A 189 12.77 -27.57 -48.42
C LEU A 189 13.31 -28.95 -48.88
N THR A 190 13.72 -29.07 -50.11
CA THR A 190 14.41 -30.26 -50.57
C THR A 190 15.91 -30.11 -50.30
N ASN A 191 16.49 -31.05 -49.53
CA ASN A 191 17.92 -31.09 -49.31
C ASN A 191 18.65 -31.52 -50.59
N SER A 192 19.55 -30.63 -51.10
CA SER A 192 20.48 -31.01 -52.14
C SER A 192 21.65 -31.81 -51.53
N SER A 193 22.17 -32.75 -52.31
CA SER A 193 23.33 -33.57 -51.91
C SER A 193 24.50 -32.70 -51.42
N GLY A 194 24.89 -32.86 -50.15
CA GLY A 194 25.98 -32.11 -49.51
C GLY A 194 25.58 -30.79 -48.77
N LEU A 195 24.25 -30.46 -48.71
CA LEU A 195 23.75 -29.31 -47.96
C LEU A 195 22.67 -29.78 -46.97
N LYS A 196 22.90 -29.60 -45.69
CA LYS A 196 21.97 -29.94 -44.62
C LYS A 196 21.60 -28.70 -43.83
N VAL A 197 20.31 -28.39 -43.79
CA VAL A 197 19.78 -27.32 -42.92
C VAL A 197 19.32 -27.96 -41.65
N SER A 198 19.88 -27.55 -40.52
CA SER A 198 19.47 -28.00 -39.20
C SER A 198 19.09 -26.77 -38.34
N GLN A 199 18.00 -26.92 -37.60
CA GLN A 199 17.59 -25.90 -36.66
C GLN A 199 18.46 -25.94 -35.42
N LEU A 200 19.12 -24.84 -35.11
CA LEU A 200 19.86 -24.69 -33.88
C LEU A 200 18.87 -24.42 -32.76
N GLN A 201 18.66 -25.40 -31.91
CA GLN A 201 17.85 -25.18 -30.69
C GLN A 201 18.66 -24.29 -29.76
N ALA A 202 18.24 -23.05 -29.62
CA ALA A 202 18.77 -22.20 -28.56
C ALA A 202 18.25 -22.73 -27.22
N GLN A 203 19.08 -23.42 -26.49
CA GLN A 203 18.75 -23.84 -25.11
C GLN A 203 18.80 -22.58 -24.23
N THR A 204 17.66 -21.99 -23.95
CA THR A 204 17.52 -21.05 -22.83
C THR A 204 16.66 -21.73 -21.77
N ASN A 205 17.22 -21.84 -20.58
CA ASN A 205 16.51 -22.37 -19.43
C ASN A 205 15.53 -21.35 -18.81
N VAL A 206 15.34 -20.18 -19.45
CA VAL A 206 14.46 -19.12 -18.93
C VAL A 206 13.04 -19.35 -19.43
N SER A 207 12.14 -19.71 -18.54
CA SER A 207 10.72 -19.79 -18.82
C SER A 207 10.03 -18.42 -18.67
N SER A 208 8.85 -18.27 -19.27
CA SER A 208 8.04 -17.08 -19.03
C SER A 208 7.55 -17.01 -17.58
N GLU A 209 7.37 -18.17 -16.95
CA GLU A 209 6.99 -18.26 -15.53
C GLU A 209 8.06 -17.73 -14.60
N ASP A 210 9.36 -17.95 -14.91
CA ASP A 210 10.46 -17.45 -14.10
C ASP A 210 10.49 -15.93 -14.07
N ILE A 211 10.18 -15.29 -15.20
CA ILE A 211 10.10 -13.82 -15.29
C ILE A 211 8.92 -13.31 -14.43
N VAL A 212 7.77 -13.97 -14.49
CA VAL A 212 6.60 -13.58 -13.68
C VAL A 212 6.85 -13.83 -12.20
N LYS A 213 7.47 -14.94 -11.82
CA LYS A 213 7.84 -15.24 -10.43
C LYS A 213 8.77 -14.17 -9.89
N LEU A 214 9.83 -13.82 -10.64
CA LEU A 214 10.77 -12.79 -10.23
C LEU A 214 10.09 -11.42 -10.07
N ALA A 215 9.20 -11.05 -10.98
CA ALA A 215 8.43 -9.81 -10.88
C ALA A 215 7.52 -9.79 -9.63
N ASN A 216 6.88 -10.92 -9.29
CA ASN A 216 6.08 -11.04 -8.08
C ASN A 216 6.95 -10.99 -6.81
N GLU A 217 8.11 -11.63 -6.81
CA GLU A 217 9.06 -11.56 -5.68
C GLU A 217 9.47 -10.12 -5.39
N ILE A 218 9.80 -9.34 -6.41
CA ILE A 218 10.14 -7.91 -6.24
C ILE A 218 8.99 -7.15 -5.58
N MET A 219 7.76 -7.35 -6.04
CA MET A 219 6.59 -6.68 -5.47
C MET A 219 6.38 -7.05 -4.01
N VAL A 220 6.63 -8.32 -3.65
CA VAL A 220 6.54 -8.80 -2.27
C VAL A 220 7.65 -8.20 -1.40
N GLU A 221 8.88 -8.13 -1.89
CA GLU A 221 9.99 -7.49 -1.20
C GLU A 221 9.71 -5.99 -0.94
N CYS A 222 9.15 -5.29 -1.93
CA CYS A 222 8.70 -3.91 -1.74
C CYS A 222 7.59 -3.80 -0.69
N ALA A 223 6.66 -4.76 -0.64
CA ALA A 223 5.61 -4.78 0.38
C ALA A 223 6.19 -5.01 1.78
N PHE A 224 7.14 -5.93 1.93
CA PHE A 224 7.82 -6.19 3.20
C PHE A 224 8.63 -5.00 3.71
N ALA A 225 9.21 -4.21 2.81
CA ALA A 225 9.91 -2.99 3.19
C ALA A 225 9.02 -1.96 3.90
N PHE A 226 7.71 -2.05 3.70
CA PHE A 226 6.69 -1.23 4.38
C PHE A 226 5.85 -2.03 5.39
N ASP A 227 6.36 -3.16 5.86
CA ASP A 227 5.71 -4.06 6.81
C ASP A 227 4.31 -4.54 6.37
N ILE A 228 4.06 -4.59 5.04
CA ILE A 228 2.80 -5.07 4.48
C ILE A 228 2.84 -6.60 4.37
N PRO A 229 1.95 -7.33 5.04
CA PRO A 229 1.90 -8.80 4.95
C PRO A 229 1.65 -9.26 3.52
N LYS A 230 2.37 -10.32 3.10
CA LYS A 230 2.28 -10.90 1.76
C LYS A 230 0.84 -11.28 1.38
N ALA A 231 0.10 -11.91 2.29
CA ALA A 231 -1.27 -12.34 2.07
C ALA A 231 -2.21 -11.19 1.72
N VAL A 232 -2.04 -10.04 2.40
CA VAL A 232 -2.82 -8.81 2.13
C VAL A 232 -2.45 -8.22 0.78
N PHE A 233 -1.16 -8.22 0.45
CA PHE A 233 -0.66 -7.65 -0.81
C PHE A 233 -1.08 -8.46 -2.02
N LEU A 234 -0.97 -9.79 -1.97
CA LEU A 234 -1.34 -10.68 -3.06
C LEU A 234 -2.84 -11.00 -3.11
N GLY A 235 -3.61 -10.60 -2.09
CA GLY A 235 -5.04 -10.90 -2.02
C GLY A 235 -5.34 -12.38 -1.74
N GLU A 236 -4.44 -13.10 -1.10
CA GLU A 236 -4.62 -14.49 -0.70
C GLU A 236 -5.68 -14.56 0.42
N ILE A 237 -6.81 -15.26 0.15
CA ILE A 237 -8.04 -15.15 0.95
C ILE A 237 -8.12 -16.27 2.02
N THR A 238 -7.05 -16.72 2.56
CA THR A 238 -7.11 -17.86 3.48
C THR A 238 -7.61 -17.52 4.89
N GLU A 239 -7.35 -16.30 5.39
CA GLU A 239 -7.86 -15.84 6.71
C GLU A 239 -7.92 -14.30 6.71
N LYS A 240 -9.00 -13.75 6.14
CA LYS A 240 -9.13 -12.30 5.92
C LYS A 240 -9.01 -11.44 7.18
N ALA A 241 -9.57 -11.88 8.29
CA ALA A 241 -9.61 -11.10 9.52
C ALA A 241 -8.21 -10.95 10.14
N ASP A 242 -7.44 -12.04 10.19
CA ASP A 242 -6.10 -12.05 10.80
C ASP A 242 -5.10 -11.26 9.95
N SER A 243 -5.09 -11.47 8.64
CA SER A 243 -4.21 -10.73 7.74
C SER A 243 -4.49 -9.22 7.75
N THR A 244 -5.76 -8.80 7.88
CA THR A 244 -6.14 -7.39 8.03
C THR A 244 -5.66 -6.83 9.36
N ASN A 245 -5.79 -7.58 10.45
CA ASN A 245 -5.30 -7.17 11.76
C ASN A 245 -3.77 -7.04 11.78
N GLU A 246 -3.04 -7.98 11.18
CA GLU A 246 -1.60 -7.90 11.01
C GLU A 246 -1.19 -6.66 10.21
N PHE A 247 -1.86 -6.39 9.09
CA PHE A 247 -1.62 -5.17 8.30
C PHE A 247 -1.82 -3.91 9.11
N ILE A 248 -2.93 -3.82 9.87
CA ILE A 248 -3.18 -2.65 10.73
C ILE A 248 -2.11 -2.53 11.80
N THR A 249 -1.73 -3.65 12.43
CA THR A 249 -0.79 -3.65 13.55
C THR A 249 0.63 -3.27 13.12
N TYR A 250 1.13 -3.87 12.05
CA TYR A 250 2.52 -3.72 11.64
C TYR A 250 2.73 -2.57 10.66
N ALA A 251 1.93 -2.50 9.59
CA ALA A 251 2.15 -1.51 8.54
C ALA A 251 1.55 -0.13 8.86
N VAL A 252 0.40 -0.08 9.54
CA VAL A 252 -0.34 1.16 9.77
C VAL A 252 -0.13 1.70 11.19
N GLY A 253 0.01 0.83 12.18
CA GLY A 253 -0.01 1.18 13.61
C GLY A 253 1.01 2.25 13.99
N TRP A 254 2.25 2.14 13.55
CA TRP A 254 3.30 3.11 13.86
C TRP A 254 3.01 4.52 13.29
N ILE A 255 2.31 4.60 12.14
CA ILE A 255 1.92 5.90 11.56
C ILE A 255 0.76 6.49 12.35
N VAL A 256 -0.19 5.65 12.78
CA VAL A 256 -1.29 6.07 13.65
C VAL A 256 -0.76 6.64 14.96
N GLU A 257 0.21 5.98 15.59
CA GLU A 257 0.88 6.49 16.79
C GLU A 257 1.57 7.83 16.51
N LEU A 258 2.36 7.92 15.44
CA LEU A 258 3.04 9.15 15.05
C LEU A 258 2.07 10.32 14.83
N LEU A 259 0.94 10.05 14.17
CA LEU A 259 -0.10 11.05 13.96
C LEU A 259 -0.79 11.44 15.27
N ASN A 260 -1.16 10.48 16.12
CA ASN A 260 -1.77 10.76 17.41
C ASN A 260 -0.87 11.64 18.27
N ASP A 261 0.40 11.31 18.39
CA ASP A 261 1.38 12.09 19.15
C ASP A 261 1.52 13.52 18.59
N SER A 262 1.68 13.61 17.27
CA SER A 262 1.90 14.89 16.60
C SER A 262 0.67 15.80 16.65
N LEU A 263 -0.53 15.25 16.46
CA LEU A 263 -1.78 16.01 16.52
C LEU A 263 -2.09 16.48 17.94
N ASN A 264 -1.91 15.61 18.95
CA ASN A 264 -2.11 16.00 20.34
C ASN A 264 -1.12 17.09 20.79
N ALA A 265 0.15 16.93 20.45
CA ALA A 265 1.17 17.92 20.80
C ALA A 265 0.93 19.32 20.18
N LYS A 266 0.26 19.39 19.00
CA LYS A 266 0.13 20.63 18.24
C LYS A 266 -1.28 21.24 18.27
N LEU A 267 -2.32 20.43 18.30
CA LEU A 267 -3.72 20.88 18.21
C LEU A 267 -4.43 20.86 19.55
N VAL A 268 -3.99 20.05 20.51
CA VAL A 268 -4.58 19.98 21.85
C VAL A 268 -3.75 20.81 22.83
N GLY A 269 -2.44 20.55 22.87
CA GLY A 269 -1.53 21.18 23.82
C GLY A 269 -1.52 20.51 25.19
N GLU A 270 -0.53 20.84 26.03
CA GLU A 270 -0.26 20.18 27.30
C GLU A 270 -1.40 20.34 28.32
N GLU A 271 -1.87 21.59 28.51
CA GLU A 271 -2.87 21.89 29.56
C GLU A 271 -4.21 21.17 29.32
N ASP A 272 -4.67 21.12 28.07
CA ASP A 272 -5.95 20.49 27.73
C ASP A 272 -5.83 18.99 27.64
N TYR A 273 -4.66 18.47 27.20
CA TYR A 273 -4.38 17.04 27.24
C TYR A 273 -4.41 16.49 28.69
N LEU A 274 -3.84 17.22 29.66
CA LEU A 274 -3.88 16.84 31.06
C LEU A 274 -5.30 16.89 31.67
N LYS A 275 -6.21 17.66 31.07
CA LYS A 275 -7.64 17.68 31.43
C LYS A 275 -8.45 16.54 30.79
N GLY A 276 -7.78 15.67 29.99
CA GLY A 276 -8.41 14.55 29.31
C GLY A 276 -8.94 14.87 27.91
N GLU A 277 -8.55 16.01 27.33
CA GLU A 277 -8.80 16.29 25.92
C GLU A 277 -7.76 15.59 25.07
N MET A 278 -8.19 14.91 24.00
CA MET A 278 -7.29 14.17 23.13
C MET A 278 -7.87 13.96 21.74
N ILE A 279 -6.99 13.78 20.79
CA ILE A 279 -7.30 13.35 19.43
C ILE A 279 -6.71 11.96 19.24
N TRP A 280 -7.50 11.02 18.73
CA TRP A 280 -6.98 9.70 18.35
C TRP A 280 -7.62 9.21 17.07
N ILE A 281 -6.92 8.34 16.36
CA ILE A 281 -7.39 7.77 15.10
C ILE A 281 -8.06 6.42 15.40
N ASP A 282 -9.32 6.31 15.02
CA ASP A 282 -10.11 5.07 15.13
C ASP A 282 -10.05 4.31 13.80
N MET A 283 -9.42 3.13 13.86
CA MET A 283 -9.27 2.21 12.73
C MET A 283 -10.43 1.21 12.61
N SER A 284 -11.44 1.29 13.48
CA SER A 284 -12.55 0.33 13.49
C SER A 284 -13.33 0.30 12.18
N LYS A 285 -13.46 1.45 11.51
CA LYS A 285 -14.10 1.55 10.19
C LYS A 285 -13.34 0.83 9.07
N TYR A 286 -12.04 0.64 9.23
CA TYR A 286 -11.23 -0.13 8.27
C TYR A 286 -11.37 -1.64 8.52
N LYS A 287 -11.53 -2.04 9.78
CA LYS A 287 -11.82 -3.42 10.15
C LYS A 287 -13.26 -3.73 9.77
N HIS A 288 -13.44 -4.47 8.70
CA HIS A 288 -14.77 -4.99 8.38
C HIS A 288 -15.12 -6.07 9.43
N VAL A 289 -15.78 -5.65 10.50
CA VAL A 289 -16.31 -6.57 11.50
C VAL A 289 -17.56 -7.20 10.90
N ASP A 290 -17.48 -8.48 10.58
CA ASP A 290 -18.70 -9.23 10.27
C ASP A 290 -19.53 -9.33 11.56
N ILE A 291 -20.62 -8.57 11.60
CA ILE A 291 -21.47 -8.42 12.77
C ILE A 291 -22.12 -9.74 13.14
N ILE A 292 -22.44 -10.56 12.16
CA ILE A 292 -23.08 -11.86 12.37
C ILE A 292 -22.07 -12.81 13.03
N GLU A 293 -20.85 -12.85 12.53
CA GLU A 293 -19.77 -13.66 13.08
C GLU A 293 -19.34 -13.15 14.47
N SER A 294 -19.37 -11.84 14.69
CA SER A 294 -19.00 -11.20 15.95
C SER A 294 -20.12 -11.17 16.98
N ALA A 295 -21.36 -11.46 16.63
CA ALA A 295 -22.52 -11.31 17.50
C ALA A 295 -22.37 -12.08 18.83
N ALA A 296 -21.83 -13.30 18.80
CA ALA A 296 -21.57 -14.09 20.01
C ALA A 296 -20.50 -13.45 20.92
N ASN A 297 -19.52 -12.77 20.36
CA ASN A 297 -18.48 -12.09 21.11
C ASN A 297 -19.00 -10.77 21.70
N LEU A 298 -19.84 -10.04 20.97
CA LEU A 298 -20.50 -8.83 21.45
C LEU A 298 -21.48 -9.15 22.62
N ASP A 299 -22.18 -10.27 22.57
CA ASP A 299 -23.02 -10.74 23.68
C ASP A 299 -22.19 -11.11 24.92
N LYS A 300 -21.02 -11.73 24.73
CA LYS A 300 -20.09 -12.00 25.84
C LYS A 300 -19.60 -10.71 26.50
N LEU A 301 -19.27 -9.68 25.74
CA LEU A 301 -18.88 -8.37 26.30
C LEU A 301 -19.98 -7.78 27.17
N ARG A 302 -21.23 -7.86 26.70
CA ARG A 302 -22.38 -7.42 27.49
C ARG A 302 -22.55 -8.21 28.79
N SER A 303 -22.32 -9.52 28.73
CA SER A 303 -22.48 -10.39 29.92
C SER A 303 -21.43 -10.14 31.01
N ILE A 304 -20.27 -9.56 30.68
CA ILE A 304 -19.21 -9.17 31.62
C ILE A 304 -19.31 -7.72 32.10
N GLY A 305 -20.38 -6.98 31.74
CA GLY A 305 -20.68 -5.67 32.28
C GLY A 305 -20.55 -4.47 31.38
N PHE A 306 -20.25 -4.68 30.10
CA PHE A 306 -20.32 -3.58 29.13
C PHE A 306 -21.78 -3.16 28.89
N ASN A 307 -22.01 -1.84 28.76
CA ASN A 307 -23.33 -1.35 28.41
C ASN A 307 -23.59 -1.48 26.89
N PHE A 308 -24.85 -1.25 26.48
CA PHE A 308 -25.22 -1.43 25.08
C PHE A 308 -24.55 -0.41 24.16
N ASP A 309 -24.33 0.82 24.64
CA ASP A 309 -23.67 1.87 23.88
C ASP A 309 -22.17 1.55 23.69
N GLU A 310 -21.47 1.08 24.72
CA GLU A 310 -20.08 0.66 24.64
C GLU A 310 -19.88 -0.48 23.62
N VAL A 311 -20.77 -1.48 23.63
CA VAL A 311 -20.74 -2.60 22.69
C VAL A 311 -21.02 -2.14 21.25
N ARG A 312 -21.97 -1.20 21.05
CA ARG A 312 -22.26 -0.61 19.74
C ARG A 312 -21.09 0.18 19.21
N GLU A 313 -20.44 0.98 20.05
CA GLU A 313 -19.24 1.73 19.65
C GLU A 313 -18.08 0.82 19.25
N MET A 314 -17.87 -0.29 19.97
CA MET A 314 -16.88 -1.30 19.59
C MET A 314 -17.20 -1.98 18.25
N ALA A 315 -18.49 -2.11 17.91
CA ALA A 315 -18.95 -2.62 16.62
C ALA A 315 -18.90 -1.54 15.49
N GLY A 316 -18.49 -0.31 15.80
CA GLY A 316 -18.46 0.80 14.86
C GLY A 316 -19.79 1.50 14.63
N TRP A 317 -20.78 1.29 15.52
CA TRP A 317 -22.10 1.93 15.46
C TRP A 317 -22.20 3.09 16.42
N GLU A 318 -23.04 4.08 16.07
CA GLU A 318 -23.32 5.20 16.97
C GLU A 318 -24.07 4.74 18.22
N SER A 319 -23.74 5.36 19.37
CA SER A 319 -24.43 5.15 20.64
C SER A 319 -25.89 5.57 20.54
N LEU A 320 -26.80 4.81 21.13
CA LEU A 320 -28.21 5.17 21.19
C LEU A 320 -28.50 6.28 22.22
N ASN A 321 -27.60 6.44 23.22
CA ASN A 321 -27.69 7.45 24.27
C ASN A 321 -29.00 7.45 25.07
N THR A 322 -29.68 6.31 25.15
CA THR A 322 -30.90 6.12 25.94
C THR A 322 -30.55 5.67 27.35
N GLU A 323 -31.47 5.85 28.31
CA GLU A 323 -31.29 5.32 29.67
C GLU A 323 -31.13 3.79 29.66
N PHE A 324 -31.86 3.11 28.78
CA PHE A 324 -31.77 1.65 28.63
C PHE A 324 -30.38 1.23 28.07
N SER A 325 -29.85 1.96 27.10
CA SER A 325 -28.57 1.58 26.46
C SER A 325 -27.38 1.79 27.40
N LYS A 326 -27.50 2.68 28.38
CA LYS A 326 -26.44 2.97 29.37
C LYS A 326 -26.47 2.00 30.57
N GLN A 327 -27.51 1.15 30.70
CA GLN A 327 -27.58 0.18 31.77
C GLN A 327 -26.53 -0.92 31.59
N ARG A 328 -25.75 -1.16 32.64
CA ARG A 328 -24.82 -2.27 32.73
C ARG A 328 -25.56 -3.50 33.27
N VAL A 329 -25.52 -4.57 32.49
CA VAL A 329 -26.16 -5.84 32.86
C VAL A 329 -25.03 -6.85 33.09
N ILE A 330 -24.95 -7.37 34.31
CA ILE A 330 -24.03 -8.46 34.65
C ILE A 330 -24.87 -9.73 34.78
N THR A 331 -24.45 -10.79 34.10
CA THR A 331 -25.15 -12.09 34.24
C THR A 331 -24.93 -12.68 35.61
N LYS A 332 -25.90 -13.49 36.10
CA LYS A 332 -25.84 -14.11 37.42
C LYS A 332 -24.55 -14.90 37.70
N ASN A 333 -23.87 -15.36 36.67
CA ASN A 333 -22.61 -16.10 36.79
C ASN A 333 -21.42 -15.23 37.21
N TYR A 334 -21.55 -13.91 37.15
CA TYR A 334 -20.48 -12.93 37.48
C TYR A 334 -20.89 -12.00 38.63
N THR A 335 -22.05 -12.19 39.25
CA THR A 335 -22.41 -11.49 40.49
C THR A 335 -21.60 -12.08 41.64
N ASN A 336 -20.62 -11.31 42.13
CA ASN A 336 -20.03 -11.62 43.42
C ASN A 336 -21.11 -11.49 44.49
N ASP A 337 -21.23 -12.49 45.36
CA ASP A 337 -22.06 -12.52 46.55
C ASP A 337 -21.55 -11.56 47.66
N LEU A 338 -21.33 -10.31 47.32
CA LEU A 338 -21.02 -9.25 48.27
C LEU A 338 -22.26 -8.39 48.47
N GLY A 339 -23.14 -8.88 49.35
CA GLY A 339 -24.23 -8.09 49.92
C GLY A 339 -25.55 -8.10 49.15
N GLY A 340 -26.14 -9.26 48.97
CA GLY A 340 -27.53 -9.36 48.55
C GLY A 340 -28.46 -9.16 49.73
N GLU A 341 -29.14 -8.02 49.82
CA GLU A 341 -30.37 -7.89 50.61
C GLU A 341 -31.38 -8.91 50.08
N LYS A 342 -31.71 -9.87 50.89
CA LYS A 342 -32.85 -10.77 50.70
C LYS A 342 -34.13 -9.94 50.81
N SER A 343 -34.71 -9.53 49.70
CA SER A 343 -36.11 -9.12 49.69
C SER A 343 -36.94 -10.37 49.93
N GLY A 344 -37.34 -10.59 51.19
CA GLY A 344 -38.25 -11.60 51.59
C GLY A 344 -39.60 -11.39 50.92
N LYS A 345 -40.04 -12.38 50.16
CA LYS A 345 -41.45 -12.55 49.86
C LYS A 345 -42.05 -13.28 51.02
N GLU A 346 -42.71 -12.56 51.89
CA GLU A 346 -43.79 -13.13 52.73
C GLU A 346 -44.94 -13.59 51.82
N ASN A 347 -45.10 -14.90 51.73
CA ASN A 347 -46.38 -15.47 51.32
C ASN A 347 -47.25 -15.51 52.57
N ALA A 348 -48.23 -14.66 52.58
CA ALA A 348 -49.37 -14.84 53.54
C ALA A 348 -50.30 -15.89 52.95
N ASP A 349 -50.39 -16.99 53.63
CA ASP A 349 -51.53 -17.88 53.54
C ASP A 349 -52.79 -17.15 54.02
N ASN A 350 -53.86 -17.19 53.25
CA ASN A 350 -55.24 -17.56 53.66
C ASN A 350 -56.11 -17.64 52.40
#